data_1702e6903d729d7b3301862d9731b6b8
#
_entry.id   1702e6903d729d7b3301862d9731b6b8
#
_cell.length_a   1.000
_cell.length_b   1.000
_cell.length_c   1.000
_cell.angle_alpha   90.00
_cell.angle_beta   90.00
_cell.angle_gamma   90.00
#
_symmetry.space_group_name_H-M   'P 1'
#
loop_
_entity.id
_entity.type
_entity.pdbx_description
1 polymer ?
#
loop_
_entity_poly.entity_id
_entity_poly.type
_entity_poly.pdbx_seq_one_letter_code
_entity_poly.pdbx_strand_id
1 'polypeptide(L)'
;MHSDDKFLPQRRKFISSPLTLGLASAGVLGLASARADAAPRPSESGLAYPEEISLALLRDYQTAKASSYDRTGGNADAFPIEPGATQVLMDVQGPGMVSHIWFTISAQDPRHLKKLILRMYWDGESEPSVEVPVGDFFGLNLGEYFMYQSALLTVAAVKALNAYFPMPFRKSALITVTNECEKRVGAYYSNIDYQILSRLPENIGYFHAQYRQTVPCPGWSTAVDKNLDGKSNYVFMEATGRGHLVGVTQGIVLNQDGWWG
;
A
#
# COMPACT_ATOMS: atom_id res chain seq x y z
N MET A 1 -24.89 40.16 15.81
CA MET A 1 -25.27 40.31 14.39
C MET A 1 -24.88 39.04 13.69
N HIS A 2 -25.91 38.21 13.44
CA HIS A 2 -25.83 36.85 12.90
C HIS A 2 -25.53 36.88 11.38
N SER A 3 -24.74 35.95 10.88
CA SER A 3 -25.00 35.36 9.57
C SER A 3 -24.51 33.93 9.55
N ASP A 4 -25.46 33.01 9.69
CA ASP A 4 -25.32 31.57 9.37
C ASP A 4 -25.26 31.43 7.85
N ASP A 5 -24.15 30.94 7.30
CA ASP A 5 -24.09 30.44 5.93
C ASP A 5 -24.06 28.90 5.96
N LYS A 6 -25.25 28.33 5.69
CA LYS A 6 -25.45 26.89 5.51
C LYS A 6 -24.99 26.47 4.13
N PHE A 7 -23.88 25.77 4.02
CA PHE A 7 -23.53 25.04 2.83
C PHE A 7 -24.37 23.76 2.72
N LEU A 8 -25.31 23.75 1.78
CA LEU A 8 -26.06 22.56 1.36
C LEU A 8 -25.34 21.88 0.19
N PRO A 9 -25.12 20.56 0.23
CA PRO A 9 -24.53 19.85 -0.92
C PRO A 9 -25.54 19.71 -2.04
N GLN A 10 -25.24 20.21 -3.23
CA GLN A 10 -26.03 20.00 -4.43
C GLN A 10 -25.97 18.54 -4.88
N ARG A 11 -27.09 17.84 -4.75
CA ARG A 11 -27.30 16.53 -5.37
C ARG A 11 -27.43 16.72 -6.89
N ARG A 12 -26.52 16.17 -7.67
CA ARG A 12 -26.68 16.06 -9.13
C ARG A 12 -27.82 15.09 -9.43
N LYS A 13 -28.90 15.59 -10.05
CA LYS A 13 -29.98 14.77 -10.57
C LYS A 13 -29.53 14.11 -11.86
N PHE A 14 -29.55 12.78 -11.91
CA PHE A 14 -29.48 12.05 -13.16
C PHE A 14 -30.83 12.21 -13.87
N ILE A 15 -30.81 12.74 -15.09
CA ILE A 15 -31.99 12.84 -15.95
C ILE A 15 -32.15 11.48 -16.64
N SER A 16 -33.17 10.71 -16.24
CA SER A 16 -33.67 9.56 -16.97
C SER A 16 -34.76 10.02 -17.92
N SER A 17 -34.49 9.99 -19.20
CA SER A 17 -35.54 10.18 -20.24
C SER A 17 -36.28 8.87 -20.47
N PRO A 18 -37.61 8.84 -20.51
CA PRO A 18 -38.37 7.66 -20.89
C PRO A 18 -38.40 7.53 -22.41
N LEU A 19 -37.92 6.40 -22.94
CA LEU A 19 -38.14 6.01 -24.32
C LEU A 19 -39.57 5.44 -24.43
N THR A 20 -40.40 6.09 -25.24
CA THR A 20 -41.70 5.60 -25.62
C THR A 20 -41.55 4.46 -26.62
N LEU A 21 -42.01 3.26 -26.25
CA LEU A 21 -42.13 2.13 -27.20
C LEU A 21 -43.37 2.30 -28.07
N GLY A 22 -43.18 2.45 -29.37
CA GLY A 22 -44.20 2.26 -30.36
C GLY A 22 -44.29 0.79 -30.76
N LEU A 23 -45.44 0.15 -30.54
CA LEU A 23 -45.77 -1.17 -31.06
C LEU A 23 -46.07 -1.09 -32.58
N ALA A 24 -45.28 -1.80 -33.37
CA ALA A 24 -45.69 -2.18 -34.75
C ALA A 24 -45.49 -3.70 -34.91
N SER A 25 -46.60 -4.38 -35.08
CA SER A 25 -46.69 -5.79 -35.42
C SER A 25 -46.32 -6.01 -36.88
N ALA A 26 -45.49 -6.98 -37.23
CA ALA A 26 -45.63 -7.95 -38.32
C ALA A 26 -44.34 -8.71 -38.62
N GLY A 27 -44.47 -10.00 -38.86
CA GLY A 27 -43.60 -10.78 -39.74
C GLY A 27 -42.59 -11.70 -39.04
N VAL A 28 -43.01 -12.93 -38.81
CA VAL A 28 -42.12 -14.07 -38.54
C VAL A 28 -41.32 -14.38 -39.81
N LEU A 29 -40.05 -14.06 -39.82
CA LEU A 29 -39.06 -14.60 -40.74
C LEU A 29 -37.94 -15.20 -39.91
N GLY A 30 -37.80 -16.52 -40.00
CA GLY A 30 -36.72 -17.24 -39.34
C GLY A 30 -35.35 -16.75 -39.79
N LEU A 31 -34.64 -16.08 -38.93
CA LEU A 31 -33.23 -15.80 -39.11
C LEU A 31 -32.43 -16.85 -38.34
N ALA A 32 -31.82 -17.75 -39.11
CA ALA A 32 -30.74 -18.59 -38.60
C ALA A 32 -29.69 -17.67 -37.95
N SER A 33 -29.46 -17.83 -36.67
CA SER A 33 -28.37 -17.15 -35.96
C SER A 33 -27.06 -17.73 -36.50
N ALA A 34 -26.47 -17.06 -37.49
CA ALA A 34 -25.06 -17.25 -37.78
C ALA A 34 -24.28 -16.84 -36.53
N ARG A 35 -23.74 -17.81 -35.81
CA ARG A 35 -22.66 -17.55 -34.87
C ARG A 35 -21.54 -16.94 -35.71
N ALA A 36 -21.30 -15.64 -35.51
CA ALA A 36 -20.08 -15.03 -35.97
C ALA A 36 -18.95 -15.71 -35.16
N ASP A 37 -18.20 -16.57 -35.81
CA ASP A 37 -16.94 -17.06 -35.27
C ASP A 37 -16.11 -15.81 -34.96
N ALA A 38 -15.86 -15.58 -33.67
CA ALA A 38 -14.99 -14.51 -33.25
C ALA A 38 -13.63 -14.76 -33.89
N ALA A 39 -13.19 -13.83 -34.74
CA ALA A 39 -11.86 -13.87 -35.32
C ALA A 39 -10.84 -14.13 -34.20
N PRO A 40 -9.83 -14.98 -34.39
CA PRO A 40 -8.82 -15.24 -33.40
C PRO A 40 -8.21 -13.88 -32.97
N ARG A 41 -8.26 -13.58 -31.69
CA ARG A 41 -7.61 -12.38 -31.15
C ARG A 41 -6.12 -12.46 -31.51
N PRO A 42 -5.53 -11.40 -32.08
CA PRO A 42 -4.09 -11.36 -32.27
C PRO A 42 -3.42 -11.69 -30.94
N SER A 43 -2.44 -12.58 -30.96
CA SER A 43 -1.63 -12.85 -29.76
C SER A 43 -1.00 -11.53 -29.31
N GLU A 44 -1.28 -11.08 -28.09
CA GLU A 44 -0.79 -9.81 -27.51
C GLU A 44 0.74 -9.81 -27.26
N SER A 45 1.45 -10.80 -27.78
CA SER A 45 2.91 -10.90 -27.68
C SER A 45 3.57 -9.91 -28.63
N GLY A 46 3.76 -8.68 -28.17
CA GLY A 46 4.59 -7.71 -28.89
C GLY A 46 4.16 -6.24 -28.86
N LEU A 47 2.99 -5.91 -28.33
CA LEU A 47 2.60 -4.51 -28.18
C LEU A 47 3.00 -4.00 -26.79
N ALA A 48 4.06 -3.19 -26.73
CA ALA A 48 4.36 -2.38 -25.55
C ALA A 48 3.32 -1.25 -25.50
N TYR A 49 2.32 -1.40 -24.62
CA TYR A 49 1.39 -0.31 -24.35
C TYR A 49 2.06 0.72 -23.41
N PRO A 50 1.82 2.03 -23.58
CA PRO A 50 2.16 3.02 -22.58
C PRO A 50 1.59 2.62 -21.20
N GLU A 51 2.30 2.93 -20.12
CA GLU A 51 1.88 2.57 -18.76
C GLU A 51 0.47 3.09 -18.43
N GLU A 52 0.09 4.25 -18.96
CA GLU A 52 -1.24 4.87 -18.77
C GLU A 52 -2.36 4.00 -19.33
N ILE A 53 -2.16 3.32 -20.46
CA ILE A 53 -3.14 2.40 -21.03
C ILE A 53 -3.30 1.15 -20.15
N SER A 54 -2.27 0.77 -19.42
CA SER A 54 -2.29 -0.39 -18.56
C SER A 54 -3.41 -0.35 -17.51
N LEU A 55 -3.80 0.84 -17.06
CA LEU A 55 -4.90 1.03 -16.10
C LEU A 55 -6.29 0.75 -16.72
N ALA A 56 -6.44 0.89 -18.02
CA ALA A 56 -7.69 0.66 -18.75
C ALA A 56 -7.83 -0.78 -19.26
N LEU A 57 -6.77 -1.58 -19.22
CA LEU A 57 -6.80 -2.96 -19.67
C LEU A 57 -7.57 -3.84 -18.70
N LEU A 58 -8.55 -4.60 -19.21
CA LEU A 58 -9.21 -5.63 -18.42
C LEU A 58 -8.22 -6.74 -18.10
N ARG A 59 -8.14 -7.11 -16.83
CA ARG A 59 -7.21 -8.11 -16.31
C ARG A 59 -7.98 -9.33 -15.82
N ASP A 60 -7.40 -10.50 -15.96
CA ASP A 60 -7.98 -11.74 -15.48
C ASP A 60 -7.52 -12.02 -14.03
N TYR A 61 -8.05 -11.22 -13.10
CA TYR A 61 -7.90 -11.44 -11.67
C TYR A 61 -9.14 -10.94 -10.90
N GLN A 62 -9.31 -11.46 -9.69
CA GLN A 62 -10.28 -10.94 -8.74
C GLN A 62 -9.59 -10.03 -7.75
N THR A 63 -10.30 -9.05 -7.23
CA THR A 63 -9.82 -8.19 -6.14
C THR A 63 -10.52 -8.52 -4.85
N ALA A 64 -9.80 -8.41 -3.74
CA ALA A 64 -10.33 -8.56 -2.42
C ALA A 64 -9.69 -7.54 -1.46
N LYS A 65 -10.24 -7.45 -0.26
CA LYS A 65 -9.78 -6.52 0.77
C LYS A 65 -9.75 -7.20 2.13
N ALA A 66 -8.61 -7.11 2.80
CA ALA A 66 -8.52 -7.32 4.24
C ALA A 66 -8.70 -5.97 4.94
N SER A 67 -9.64 -5.89 5.88
CA SER A 67 -10.03 -4.60 6.48
C SER A 67 -10.46 -4.77 7.92
N SER A 68 -10.26 -3.72 8.70
CA SER A 68 -10.72 -3.59 10.08
C SER A 68 -12.20 -3.25 10.24
N TYR A 69 -13.00 -3.25 9.16
CA TYR A 69 -14.40 -2.88 9.21
C TYR A 69 -15.22 -3.74 10.20
N ASP A 70 -16.23 -3.16 10.79
CA ASP A 70 -17.16 -3.83 11.69
C ASP A 70 -18.05 -4.82 10.93
N ARG A 71 -17.78 -6.11 11.11
CA ARG A 71 -18.53 -7.18 10.42
C ARG A 71 -19.97 -7.33 10.87
N THR A 72 -20.37 -6.67 11.97
CA THR A 72 -21.75 -6.64 12.46
C THR A 72 -22.62 -5.61 11.75
N GLY A 73 -22.02 -4.75 10.91
CA GLY A 73 -22.68 -3.61 10.27
C GLY A 73 -22.80 -2.38 11.18
N GLY A 74 -22.12 -2.40 12.31
CA GLY A 74 -21.99 -1.26 13.21
C GLY A 74 -20.93 -0.26 12.75
N ASN A 75 -20.23 0.38 13.68
CA ASN A 75 -19.20 1.39 13.40
C ASN A 75 -17.92 1.18 14.23
N ALA A 76 -17.65 -0.07 14.65
CA ALA A 76 -16.41 -0.44 15.34
C ALA A 76 -15.31 -0.84 14.34
N ASP A 77 -14.98 0.06 13.41
CA ASP A 77 -14.17 -0.21 12.21
C ASP A 77 -12.65 -0.25 12.46
N ALA A 78 -12.21 -0.35 13.71
CA ALA A 78 -10.79 -0.30 14.05
C ALA A 78 -10.40 -1.42 15.01
N PHE A 79 -9.13 -1.82 14.95
CA PHE A 79 -8.53 -2.72 15.93
C PHE A 79 -7.98 -1.92 17.12
N PRO A 80 -8.45 -2.16 18.35
CA PRO A 80 -7.71 -1.77 19.54
C PRO A 80 -6.54 -2.73 19.75
N ILE A 81 -5.34 -2.21 20.06
CA ILE A 81 -4.15 -3.04 20.22
C ILE A 81 -3.51 -2.74 21.57
N GLU A 82 -3.52 -3.72 22.48
CA GLU A 82 -2.91 -3.58 23.80
C GLU A 82 -1.37 -3.54 23.73
N PRO A 83 -0.68 -2.98 24.74
CA PRO A 83 0.78 -3.04 24.83
C PRO A 83 1.30 -4.48 24.72
N GLY A 84 2.30 -4.70 23.89
CA GLY A 84 2.91 -6.01 23.62
C GLY A 84 2.08 -6.93 22.73
N ALA A 85 0.83 -6.57 22.38
CA ALA A 85 -0.02 -7.40 21.54
C ALA A 85 0.32 -7.24 20.05
N THR A 86 0.12 -8.34 19.32
CA THR A 86 0.23 -8.38 17.85
C THR A 86 -1.16 -8.56 17.26
N GLN A 87 -1.53 -7.65 16.36
CA GLN A 87 -2.78 -7.70 15.58
C GLN A 87 -2.48 -8.21 14.17
N VAL A 88 -3.22 -9.22 13.73
CA VAL A 88 -3.24 -9.66 12.34
C VAL A 88 -4.08 -8.68 11.53
N LEU A 89 -3.48 -8.10 10.49
CA LEU A 89 -4.15 -7.19 9.56
C LEU A 89 -4.63 -7.91 8.30
N MET A 90 -3.87 -8.91 7.83
CA MET A 90 -4.18 -9.74 6.68
C MET A 90 -3.59 -11.13 6.90
N ASP A 91 -4.36 -12.17 6.60
CA ASP A 91 -3.91 -13.57 6.52
C ASP A 91 -4.70 -14.23 5.38
N VAL A 92 -4.01 -14.49 4.27
CA VAL A 92 -4.65 -15.00 3.05
C VAL A 92 -3.80 -16.09 2.41
N GLN A 93 -4.50 -17.03 1.76
CA GLN A 93 -3.91 -18.16 1.04
C GLN A 93 -4.06 -18.00 -0.46
N GLY A 94 -3.18 -18.66 -1.22
CA GLY A 94 -3.18 -18.72 -2.67
C GLY A 94 -2.24 -17.69 -3.30
N PRO A 95 -1.97 -17.80 -4.59
CA PRO A 95 -1.17 -16.80 -5.27
C PRO A 95 -1.94 -15.48 -5.38
N GLY A 96 -1.24 -14.39 -5.07
CA GLY A 96 -1.84 -13.06 -5.11
C GLY A 96 -0.81 -11.95 -5.09
N MET A 97 -1.30 -10.72 -5.01
CA MET A 97 -0.46 -9.53 -4.92
C MET A 97 -1.16 -8.46 -4.10
N VAL A 98 -0.55 -8.02 -3.00
CA VAL A 98 -1.00 -6.79 -2.33
C VAL A 98 -0.73 -5.62 -3.26
N SER A 99 -1.73 -4.80 -3.48
CA SER A 99 -1.66 -3.67 -4.42
C SER A 99 -1.78 -2.31 -3.75
N HIS A 100 -2.39 -2.25 -2.56
CA HIS A 100 -2.54 -1.02 -1.79
C HIS A 100 -2.68 -1.33 -0.30
N ILE A 101 -2.01 -0.54 0.51
CA ILE A 101 -2.15 -0.53 1.96
C ILE A 101 -2.56 0.88 2.39
N TRP A 102 -3.63 0.96 3.15
CA TRP A 102 -4.08 2.20 3.78
C TRP A 102 -4.25 2.01 5.28
N PHE A 103 -3.61 2.87 6.07
CA PHE A 103 -3.77 2.92 7.52
C PHE A 103 -4.09 4.32 8.00
N THR A 104 -4.83 4.41 9.11
CA THR A 104 -4.87 5.59 9.97
C THR A 104 -4.94 5.15 11.42
N ILE A 105 -4.27 5.90 12.30
CA ILE A 105 -3.97 5.44 13.65
C ILE A 105 -4.32 6.53 14.67
N SER A 106 -5.07 6.14 15.71
CA SER A 106 -5.32 6.95 16.90
C SER A 106 -4.65 6.28 18.10
N ALA A 107 -3.53 6.83 18.55
CA ALA A 107 -2.75 6.33 19.67
C ALA A 107 -2.41 7.48 20.63
N GLN A 108 -2.32 7.17 21.94
CA GLN A 108 -1.94 8.13 22.97
C GLN A 108 -0.43 8.27 23.14
N ASP A 109 0.34 7.26 22.75
CA ASP A 109 1.80 7.36 22.77
C ASP A 109 2.27 8.23 21.60
N PRO A 110 2.95 9.37 21.84
CA PRO A 110 3.42 10.25 20.76
C PRO A 110 4.44 9.57 19.85
N ARG A 111 5.10 8.51 20.33
CA ARG A 111 6.10 7.73 19.58
C ARG A 111 5.50 6.53 18.85
N HIS A 112 4.16 6.42 18.74
CA HIS A 112 3.51 5.25 18.14
C HIS A 112 4.01 4.94 16.72
N LEU A 113 4.36 5.94 15.90
CA LEU A 113 4.92 5.74 14.57
C LEU A 113 6.26 4.98 14.58
N LYS A 114 7.02 5.06 15.67
CA LYS A 114 8.30 4.36 15.86
C LYS A 114 8.16 3.07 16.65
N LYS A 115 7.05 2.87 17.36
CA LYS A 115 6.84 1.75 18.27
C LYS A 115 5.71 0.78 17.83
N LEU A 116 5.06 1.06 16.73
CA LEU A 116 4.19 0.08 16.06
C LEU A 116 5.01 -0.60 14.97
N ILE A 117 5.24 -1.90 15.13
CA ILE A 117 6.12 -2.66 14.23
C ILE A 117 5.28 -3.43 13.24
N LEU A 118 5.41 -3.07 11.96
CA LEU A 118 4.79 -3.74 10.82
C LEU A 118 5.67 -4.91 10.39
N ARG A 119 5.05 -6.10 10.27
CA ARG A 119 5.73 -7.29 9.74
C ARG A 119 4.94 -7.88 8.61
N MET A 120 5.64 -8.35 7.58
CA MET A 120 5.03 -9.05 6.45
C MET A 120 5.82 -10.33 6.16
N TYR A 121 5.08 -11.42 6.00
CA TYR A 121 5.62 -12.75 5.76
C TYR A 121 5.01 -13.29 4.47
N TRP A 122 5.85 -13.82 3.60
CA TRP A 122 5.42 -14.41 2.34
C TRP A 122 5.58 -15.92 2.38
N ASP A 123 4.60 -16.63 1.82
CA ASP A 123 4.64 -18.07 1.53
C ASP A 123 4.92 -18.99 2.74
N GLY A 124 4.62 -18.53 3.94
CA GLY A 124 4.79 -19.29 5.17
C GLY A 124 6.21 -19.24 5.75
N GLU A 125 7.02 -18.27 5.35
CA GLU A 125 8.32 -18.04 5.97
C GLU A 125 8.19 -17.69 7.45
N SER A 126 9.12 -18.19 8.27
CA SER A 126 9.16 -17.92 9.71
C SER A 126 9.72 -16.54 10.04
N GLU A 127 10.63 -16.04 9.21
CA GLU A 127 11.23 -14.73 9.34
C GLU A 127 10.51 -13.73 8.45
N PRO A 128 10.25 -12.50 8.93
CA PRO A 128 9.55 -11.52 8.13
C PRO A 128 10.43 -10.96 7.01
N SER A 129 9.88 -10.88 5.81
CA SER A 129 10.49 -10.15 4.68
C SER A 129 10.43 -8.63 4.87
N VAL A 130 9.53 -8.15 5.70
CA VAL A 130 9.40 -6.75 6.14
C VAL A 130 9.28 -6.74 7.64
N GLU A 131 10.20 -6.03 8.32
CA GLU A 131 10.10 -5.70 9.74
C GLU A 131 10.57 -4.28 9.93
N VAL A 132 9.64 -3.36 10.11
CA VAL A 132 9.90 -1.93 10.17
C VAL A 132 8.90 -1.20 11.08
N PRO A 133 9.27 -0.10 11.73
CA PRO A 133 8.30 0.78 12.36
C PRO A 133 7.29 1.30 11.33
N VAL A 134 6.02 1.37 11.70
CA VAL A 134 4.95 1.83 10.78
C VAL A 134 5.27 3.20 10.18
N GLY A 135 5.74 4.15 10.98
CA GLY A 135 6.11 5.47 10.48
C GLY A 135 7.20 5.42 9.41
N ASP A 136 8.23 4.62 9.65
CA ASP A 136 9.36 4.48 8.72
C ASP A 136 8.95 3.80 7.41
N PHE A 137 8.05 2.82 7.47
CA PHE A 137 7.49 2.20 6.27
C PHE A 137 6.82 3.22 5.34
N PHE A 138 6.15 4.21 5.93
CA PHE A 138 5.50 5.29 5.19
C PHE A 138 6.35 6.57 5.07
N GLY A 139 7.66 6.50 5.27
CA GLY A 139 8.58 7.62 5.12
C GLY A 139 8.53 8.69 6.21
N LEU A 140 7.83 8.44 7.32
CA LEU A 140 7.75 9.32 8.48
C LEU A 140 8.89 9.04 9.47
N ASN A 141 10.12 9.08 8.99
CA ASN A 141 11.33 8.59 9.66
C ASN A 141 11.65 9.29 10.99
N LEU A 142 11.17 10.51 11.21
CA LEU A 142 11.35 11.24 12.46
C LEU A 142 10.22 11.00 13.48
N GLY A 143 9.24 10.14 13.14
CA GLY A 143 8.15 9.79 14.03
C GLY A 143 7.03 10.83 14.12
N GLU A 144 6.99 11.78 13.18
CA GLU A 144 5.98 12.84 13.11
C GLU A 144 5.21 12.76 11.79
N TYR A 145 3.93 13.15 11.82
CA TYR A 145 3.11 13.22 10.62
C TYR A 145 3.39 14.50 9.83
N PHE A 146 3.69 14.34 8.56
CA PHE A 146 3.69 15.41 7.57
C PHE A 146 3.14 14.90 6.26
N MET A 147 2.49 15.79 5.51
CA MET A 147 1.92 15.44 4.20
C MET A 147 3.01 15.44 3.14
N TYR A 148 3.06 14.36 2.37
CA TYR A 148 3.89 14.26 1.18
C TYR A 148 3.34 13.23 0.21
N GLN A 149 3.82 13.27 -1.02
CA GLN A 149 3.49 12.32 -2.06
C GLN A 149 4.73 11.93 -2.85
N SER A 150 4.85 10.64 -3.11
CA SER A 150 5.79 10.04 -4.05
C SER A 150 5.04 9.14 -5.03
N ALA A 151 5.75 8.44 -5.92
CA ALA A 151 5.12 7.47 -6.81
C ALA A 151 4.43 6.31 -6.07
N LEU A 152 4.99 5.87 -4.94
CA LEU A 152 4.56 4.65 -4.27
C LEU A 152 4.11 4.86 -2.81
N LEU A 153 4.34 6.05 -2.24
CA LEU A 153 3.94 6.38 -0.88
C LEU A 153 3.23 7.73 -0.85
N THR A 154 2.18 7.82 -0.05
CA THR A 154 1.48 9.08 0.20
C THR A 154 1.05 9.17 1.65
N VAL A 155 1.38 10.28 2.29
CA VAL A 155 0.81 10.66 3.58
C VAL A 155 -0.15 11.83 3.32
N ALA A 156 -1.43 11.56 3.38
CA ALA A 156 -2.47 12.55 3.11
C ALA A 156 -2.95 13.25 4.39
N ALA A 157 -3.82 14.22 4.22
CA ALA A 157 -4.45 14.92 5.32
C ALA A 157 -5.11 13.94 6.31
N VAL A 158 -5.21 14.37 7.58
CA VAL A 158 -5.83 13.56 8.66
C VAL A 158 -5.13 12.22 8.88
N LYS A 159 -3.79 12.19 8.67
CA LYS A 159 -2.93 11.04 8.99
C LYS A 159 -3.18 9.78 8.15
N ALA A 160 -3.71 9.90 6.94
CA ALA A 160 -3.90 8.77 6.05
C ALA A 160 -2.56 8.34 5.44
N LEU A 161 -2.14 7.11 5.76
CA LEU A 161 -0.90 6.48 5.30
C LEU A 161 -1.22 5.56 4.13
N ASN A 162 -0.58 5.74 2.98
CA ASN A 162 -0.84 4.95 1.79
C ASN A 162 0.45 4.39 1.20
N ALA A 163 0.45 3.11 0.81
CA ALA A 163 1.53 2.47 0.08
C ALA A 163 0.97 1.69 -1.11
N TYR A 164 1.61 1.86 -2.27
CA TYR A 164 1.20 1.28 -3.56
C TYR A 164 2.26 0.34 -4.13
N PHE A 165 3.18 -0.15 -3.30
CA PHE A 165 4.13 -1.17 -3.74
C PHE A 165 3.39 -2.45 -4.14
N PRO A 166 3.67 -3.03 -5.33
CA PRO A 166 3.22 -4.37 -5.64
C PRO A 166 3.98 -5.39 -4.77
N MET A 167 3.25 -6.19 -3.99
CA MET A 167 3.81 -7.17 -3.07
C MET A 167 3.26 -8.56 -3.41
N PRO A 168 3.87 -9.28 -4.35
CA PRO A 168 3.40 -10.60 -4.78
C PRO A 168 3.74 -11.69 -3.76
N PHE A 169 2.88 -12.71 -3.70
CA PHE A 169 3.06 -13.94 -2.92
C PHE A 169 2.51 -15.14 -3.68
N ARG A 170 3.16 -16.32 -3.56
CA ARG A 170 2.80 -17.52 -4.35
C ARG A 170 1.88 -18.48 -3.60
N LYS A 171 1.98 -18.52 -2.26
CA LYS A 171 1.23 -19.46 -1.42
C LYS A 171 0.39 -18.74 -0.38
N SER A 172 0.96 -17.76 0.30
CA SER A 172 0.27 -17.04 1.37
C SER A 172 0.91 -15.69 1.66
N ALA A 173 0.13 -14.79 2.27
CA ALA A 173 0.60 -13.53 2.81
C ALA A 173 0.03 -13.33 4.21
N LEU A 174 0.91 -13.07 5.18
CA LEU A 174 0.57 -12.69 6.54
C LEU A 174 1.13 -11.29 6.81
N ILE A 175 0.27 -10.36 7.21
CA ILE A 175 0.65 -8.99 7.59
C ILE A 175 0.16 -8.72 9.00
N THR A 176 1.06 -8.29 9.87
CA THR A 176 0.78 -8.04 11.28
C THR A 176 1.31 -6.69 11.73
N VAL A 177 0.78 -6.16 12.82
CA VAL A 177 1.33 -5.03 13.55
C VAL A 177 1.43 -5.37 15.04
N THR A 178 2.60 -5.12 15.63
CA THR A 178 2.84 -5.30 17.07
C THR A 178 2.90 -3.93 17.75
N ASN A 179 2.19 -3.77 18.85
CA ASN A 179 2.24 -2.56 19.66
C ASN A 179 3.34 -2.65 20.72
N GLU A 180 4.49 -2.01 20.47
CA GLU A 180 5.60 -1.87 21.43
C GLU A 180 5.51 -0.56 22.25
N CYS A 181 4.38 0.16 22.19
CA CYS A 181 4.11 1.29 23.06
C CYS A 181 3.78 0.81 24.48
N GLU A 182 4.00 1.71 25.46
CA GLU A 182 3.54 1.49 26.85
C GLU A 182 2.02 1.66 27.01
N LYS A 183 1.37 2.26 26.01
CA LYS A 183 -0.06 2.54 26.01
C LYS A 183 -0.78 1.79 24.90
N ARG A 184 -2.03 1.50 25.18
CA ARG A 184 -2.94 0.93 24.18
C ARG A 184 -3.09 1.85 22.98
N VAL A 185 -3.10 1.29 21.79
CA VAL A 185 -3.60 1.93 20.57
C VAL A 185 -5.11 1.89 20.62
N GLY A 186 -5.75 3.05 20.64
CA GLY A 186 -7.21 3.14 20.74
C GLY A 186 -7.92 2.67 19.48
N ALA A 187 -7.39 3.06 18.32
CA ALA A 187 -7.93 2.67 17.03
C ALA A 187 -6.84 2.56 15.98
N TYR A 188 -6.76 1.40 15.34
CA TYR A 188 -5.93 1.13 14.17
C TYR A 188 -6.86 0.74 13.01
N TYR A 189 -7.12 1.68 12.12
CA TYR A 189 -7.89 1.43 10.90
C TYR A 189 -6.98 0.88 9.82
N SER A 190 -7.40 -0.20 9.19
CA SER A 190 -6.62 -0.91 8.17
C SER A 190 -7.48 -1.28 6.98
N ASN A 191 -7.00 -0.96 5.79
CA ASN A 191 -7.50 -1.47 4.52
C ASN A 191 -6.32 -1.94 3.69
N ILE A 192 -6.31 -3.20 3.30
CA ILE A 192 -5.28 -3.81 2.47
C ILE A 192 -5.98 -4.41 1.26
N ASP A 193 -5.80 -3.78 0.10
CA ASP A 193 -6.34 -4.26 -1.16
C ASP A 193 -5.35 -5.24 -1.80
N TYR A 194 -5.86 -6.37 -2.28
CA TYR A 194 -5.04 -7.37 -2.95
C TYR A 194 -5.77 -8.01 -4.12
N GLN A 195 -4.98 -8.54 -5.04
CA GLN A 195 -5.42 -9.31 -6.20
C GLN A 195 -5.31 -10.80 -5.89
N ILE A 196 -6.31 -11.56 -6.27
CA ILE A 196 -6.29 -13.02 -6.29
C ILE A 196 -5.95 -13.44 -7.71
N LEU A 197 -4.85 -14.16 -7.86
CA LEU A 197 -4.27 -14.53 -9.15
C LEU A 197 -4.34 -16.06 -9.33
N SER A 198 -4.49 -16.53 -10.57
CA SER A 198 -4.39 -17.95 -10.86
C SER A 198 -2.94 -18.45 -10.76
N ARG A 199 -2.00 -17.60 -11.12
CA ARG A 199 -0.55 -17.86 -11.06
C ARG A 199 0.22 -16.54 -11.09
N LEU A 200 1.48 -16.61 -10.68
CA LEU A 200 2.47 -15.53 -10.84
C LEU A 200 3.55 -15.94 -11.84
N PRO A 201 4.15 -15.00 -12.57
CA PRO A 201 5.32 -15.26 -13.40
C PRO A 201 6.47 -15.83 -12.57
N GLU A 202 7.31 -16.70 -13.18
CA GLU A 202 8.45 -17.29 -12.46
C GLU A 202 9.51 -16.26 -12.05
N ASN A 203 9.67 -15.22 -12.86
CA ASN A 203 10.66 -14.17 -12.67
C ASN A 203 10.19 -12.99 -11.82
N ILE A 204 9.07 -13.13 -11.09
CA ILE A 204 8.60 -12.09 -10.17
C ILE A 204 9.36 -12.17 -8.84
N GLY A 205 9.80 -11.02 -8.31
CA GLY A 205 10.45 -10.91 -7.01
C GLY A 205 9.45 -10.64 -5.88
N TYR A 206 9.86 -10.95 -4.65
CA TYR A 206 9.10 -10.60 -3.44
C TYR A 206 9.49 -9.22 -2.95
N PHE A 207 8.55 -8.58 -2.25
CA PHE A 207 8.81 -7.30 -1.61
C PHE A 207 9.51 -7.51 -0.26
N HIS A 208 10.59 -6.75 -0.06
CA HIS A 208 11.35 -6.70 1.19
C HIS A 208 11.53 -5.25 1.62
N ALA A 209 11.61 -5.02 2.93
CA ALA A 209 12.00 -3.73 3.48
C ALA A 209 12.90 -3.93 4.70
N GLN A 210 13.95 -3.12 4.81
CA GLN A 210 14.88 -3.10 5.92
C GLN A 210 14.79 -1.75 6.64
N TYR A 211 14.78 -1.81 7.96
CA TYR A 211 14.92 -0.64 8.82
C TYR A 211 16.32 -0.60 9.43
N ARG A 212 16.95 0.56 9.37
CA ARG A 212 18.25 0.80 9.99
C ARG A 212 18.24 2.14 10.72
N GLN A 213 18.90 2.17 11.87
CA GLN A 213 19.09 3.39 12.66
C GLN A 213 20.47 3.37 13.32
N THR A 214 21.13 4.51 13.33
CA THR A 214 22.36 4.73 14.09
C THR A 214 22.24 6.05 14.85
N VAL A 215 22.37 6.00 16.18
CA VAL A 215 22.23 7.17 17.06
C VAL A 215 23.31 7.11 18.16
N PRO A 216 24.23 8.06 18.21
CA PRO A 216 24.54 9.03 17.15
C PRO A 216 25.15 8.34 15.92
N CYS A 217 24.90 8.86 14.72
CA CYS A 217 25.62 8.43 13.54
C CYS A 217 26.98 9.15 13.54
N PRO A 218 28.11 8.42 13.62
CA PRO A 218 29.43 9.06 13.57
C PRO A 218 29.66 9.62 12.16
N GLY A 219 30.05 10.89 12.10
CA GLY A 219 30.52 11.48 10.88
C GLY A 219 31.97 11.10 10.57
N TRP A 220 32.42 11.39 9.39
CA TRP A 220 33.82 11.31 9.02
C TRP A 220 34.32 12.70 8.57
N SER A 221 35.62 12.94 8.67
CA SER A 221 36.22 14.22 8.32
C SER A 221 37.16 14.05 7.14
N THR A 222 36.96 14.85 6.11
CA THR A 222 37.85 14.91 4.95
C THR A 222 39.29 15.32 5.29
N ALA A 223 39.51 15.91 6.45
CA ALA A 223 40.86 16.23 6.95
C ALA A 223 41.65 14.99 7.39
N VAL A 224 40.95 13.92 7.78
CA VAL A 224 41.54 12.66 8.30
C VAL A 224 41.40 11.55 7.27
N ASP A 225 40.24 11.42 6.67
CA ASP A 225 39.91 10.37 5.70
C ASP A 225 39.04 10.97 4.57
N LYS A 226 39.45 10.76 3.33
CA LYS A 226 38.66 11.18 2.16
C LYS A 226 37.55 10.23 1.82
N ASN A 227 37.44 9.07 2.52
CA ASN A 227 36.41 8.07 2.32
C ASN A 227 36.24 7.66 0.83
N LEU A 228 37.36 7.52 0.10
CA LEU A 228 37.34 7.24 -1.34
C LEU A 228 36.76 5.86 -1.68
N ASP A 229 36.77 4.93 -0.75
CA ASP A 229 36.20 3.59 -0.92
C ASP A 229 34.75 3.46 -0.39
N GLY A 230 34.20 4.53 0.18
CA GLY A 230 32.84 4.57 0.68
C GLY A 230 32.56 3.76 1.95
N LYS A 231 33.58 3.13 2.56
CA LYS A 231 33.37 2.25 3.74
C LYS A 231 32.89 2.99 4.99
N SER A 232 33.14 4.29 5.08
CA SER A 232 32.68 5.13 6.16
C SER A 232 31.24 5.65 5.95
N ASN A 233 30.58 5.33 4.83
CA ASN A 233 29.23 5.76 4.56
C ASN A 233 28.22 4.99 5.41
N TYR A 234 27.12 5.66 5.75
CA TYR A 234 25.96 5.00 6.34
C TYR A 234 25.35 3.97 5.37
N VAL A 235 25.16 2.74 5.85
CA VAL A 235 24.62 1.65 5.03
C VAL A 235 23.09 1.72 5.01
N PHE A 236 22.49 2.07 3.89
CA PHE A 236 21.04 2.08 3.71
C PHE A 236 20.44 0.69 3.59
N MET A 237 21.09 -0.18 2.83
CA MET A 237 20.62 -1.53 2.55
C MET A 237 21.80 -2.48 2.41
N GLU A 238 21.59 -3.71 2.87
CA GLU A 238 22.47 -4.84 2.63
C GLU A 238 21.61 -6.02 2.18
N ALA A 239 21.87 -6.52 0.99
CA ALA A 239 21.12 -7.63 0.42
C ALA A 239 21.99 -8.48 -0.48
N THR A 240 21.67 -9.78 -0.54
CA THR A 240 22.28 -10.74 -1.46
C THR A 240 21.21 -11.32 -2.36
N GLY A 241 21.48 -11.41 -3.66
CA GLY A 241 20.54 -11.94 -4.63
C GLY A 241 20.33 -11.01 -5.81
N ARG A 242 19.18 -11.18 -6.48
CA ARG A 242 18.78 -10.40 -7.66
C ARG A 242 17.44 -9.71 -7.40
N GLY A 243 17.38 -8.41 -7.62
CA GLY A 243 16.18 -7.62 -7.44
C GLY A 243 16.35 -6.18 -7.89
N HIS A 244 15.41 -5.33 -7.49
CA HIS A 244 15.42 -3.89 -7.74
C HIS A 244 15.32 -3.14 -6.43
N LEU A 245 16.14 -2.11 -6.24
CA LEU A 245 15.92 -1.12 -5.19
C LEU A 245 14.79 -0.19 -5.64
N VAL A 246 13.65 -0.27 -4.94
CA VAL A 246 12.42 0.46 -5.32
C VAL A 246 12.20 1.74 -4.51
N GLY A 247 13.01 1.98 -3.50
CA GLY A 247 12.95 3.23 -2.74
C GLY A 247 13.86 3.24 -1.51
N VAL A 248 14.17 4.43 -1.06
CA VAL A 248 14.83 4.72 0.22
C VAL A 248 14.12 5.92 0.82
N THR A 249 13.79 5.82 2.11
CA THR A 249 13.35 6.97 2.92
C THR A 249 14.39 7.22 4.00
N GLN A 250 14.72 8.47 4.26
CA GLN A 250 15.77 8.84 5.18
C GLN A 250 15.31 9.98 6.09
N GLY A 251 15.51 9.81 7.39
CA GLY A 251 15.38 10.85 8.39
C GLY A 251 16.74 11.18 9.01
N ILE A 252 17.05 12.46 9.13
CA ILE A 252 18.31 12.95 9.72
C ILE A 252 17.97 13.92 10.84
N VAL A 253 18.55 13.67 12.00
CA VAL A 253 18.57 14.62 13.11
C VAL A 253 20.02 15.11 13.26
N LEU A 254 20.22 16.40 13.11
CA LEU A 254 21.55 17.00 13.22
C LEU A 254 21.99 16.99 14.71
N ASN A 255 23.20 16.50 14.97
CA ASN A 255 23.81 16.52 16.29
C ASN A 255 24.54 17.84 16.58
N GLN A 256 24.80 18.64 15.56
CA GLN A 256 25.46 19.95 15.64
C GLN A 256 25.00 20.83 14.48
N ASP A 257 25.08 22.14 14.67
CA ASP A 257 24.81 23.08 13.58
C ASP A 257 25.91 23.02 12.52
N GLY A 258 25.53 23.17 11.27
CA GLY A 258 26.45 23.22 10.15
C GLY A 258 25.90 22.57 8.89
N TRP A 259 26.66 22.73 7.83
CA TRP A 259 26.39 22.05 6.56
C TRP A 259 26.84 20.60 6.64
N TRP A 260 26.01 19.69 6.18
CA TRP A 260 26.21 18.22 6.30
C TRP A 260 26.57 17.56 4.95
N GLY A 261 26.59 18.29 3.85
CA GLY A 261 26.89 17.76 2.51
C GLY A 261 27.93 18.57 1.75
#